data_90eaabfbf809c3a16f84564ef9071cf0
#
_entry.id   90eaabfbf809c3a16f84564ef9071cf0
#
_cell.length_a   1.000
_cell.length_b   1.000
_cell.length_c   1.000
_cell.angle_alpha   90.00
_cell.angle_beta   90.00
_cell.angle_gamma   90.00
#
_symmetry.space_group_name_H-M   'P 1'
#
loop_
_entity.id
_entity.type
_entity.pdbx_description
1 polymer ?
#
loop_
_entity_poly.entity_id
_entity_poly.type
_entity_poly.pdbx_seq_one_letter_code
_entity_poly.pdbx_strand_id
1 'polypeptide(L)'
;MLLAAVLMVVVIIKRARRRLNGAATKRIRSMIERADRAGEPVLRVLEYDKVLDHLLLELGFTGTTGQKMIKGAARFSNKQALWKCHKLRNLVAHEHGATVSASEADHFKRVLEKALLEVSSRS
;
A
#
# COMPACT_ATOMS: atom_id res chain seq x y z
N MET A 1 12.42 1.58 33.07
CA MET A 1 11.05 1.33 32.63
C MET A 1 10.43 2.52 31.94
N LEU A 2 10.46 3.72 32.51
CA LEU A 2 9.98 4.96 31.87
C LEU A 2 10.71 5.26 30.56
N LEU A 3 12.02 5.00 30.50
CA LEU A 3 12.84 5.26 29.33
C LEU A 3 12.42 4.39 28.14
N ALA A 4 12.11 3.11 28.37
CA ALA A 4 11.66 2.18 27.33
C ALA A 4 10.30 2.59 26.76
N ALA A 5 9.36 3.05 27.60
CA ALA A 5 8.05 3.53 27.18
C ALA A 5 8.17 4.81 26.34
N VAL A 6 9.05 5.75 26.73
CA VAL A 6 9.32 6.97 25.97
C VAL A 6 9.93 6.65 24.61
N LEU A 7 10.87 5.70 24.54
CA LEU A 7 11.47 5.25 23.27
C LEU A 7 10.44 4.61 22.34
N MET A 8 9.52 3.80 22.85
CA MET A 8 8.43 3.23 22.06
C MET A 8 7.52 4.31 21.49
N VAL A 9 7.14 5.29 22.28
CA VAL A 9 6.29 6.41 21.83
C VAL A 9 6.99 7.20 20.72
N VAL A 10 8.27 7.50 20.88
CA VAL A 10 9.07 8.21 19.88
C VAL A 10 9.14 7.42 18.56
N VAL A 11 9.34 6.11 18.62
CA VAL A 11 9.37 5.25 17.43
C VAL A 11 8.02 5.25 16.72
N ILE A 12 6.92 5.14 17.46
CA ILE A 12 5.56 5.17 16.89
C ILE A 12 5.29 6.52 16.21
N ILE A 13 5.65 7.63 16.85
CA ILE A 13 5.49 8.98 16.30
C ILE A 13 6.31 9.15 15.02
N LYS A 14 7.56 8.69 15.01
CA LYS A 14 8.41 8.75 13.81
C LYS A 14 7.81 7.96 12.65
N ARG A 15 7.30 6.75 12.90
CA ARG A 15 6.64 5.94 11.87
C ARG A 15 5.39 6.61 11.33
N ALA A 16 4.55 7.16 12.21
CA ALA A 16 3.32 7.84 11.82
C ALA A 16 3.57 9.11 10.98
N ARG A 17 4.73 9.73 11.15
CA ARG A 17 5.12 10.96 10.43
C ARG A 17 6.05 10.70 9.26
N ARG A 18 6.52 9.46 9.08
CA ARG A 18 7.44 9.13 7.99
C ARG A 18 6.78 9.39 6.64
N ARG A 19 7.52 10.07 5.78
CA ARG A 19 7.11 10.35 4.40
C ARG A 19 8.14 9.78 3.45
N LEU A 20 7.70 9.48 2.24
CA LEU A 20 8.59 9.05 1.17
C LEU A 20 9.31 10.27 0.61
N ASN A 21 10.63 10.14 0.38
CA ASN A 21 11.38 11.16 -0.36
C ASN A 21 11.03 11.09 -1.86
N GLY A 22 11.55 12.05 -2.64
CA GLY A 22 11.28 12.13 -4.07
C GLY A 22 11.66 10.87 -4.84
N ALA A 23 12.80 10.27 -4.50
CA ALA A 23 13.27 9.05 -5.16
C ALA A 23 12.37 7.86 -4.90
N ALA A 24 11.94 7.66 -3.65
CA ALA A 24 11.02 6.60 -3.28
C ALA A 24 9.65 6.79 -3.93
N THR A 25 9.12 8.01 -3.92
CA THR A 25 7.85 8.36 -4.58
C THR A 25 7.92 8.01 -6.08
N LYS A 26 9.01 8.35 -6.74
CA LYS A 26 9.22 8.06 -8.16
C LYS A 26 9.26 6.55 -8.43
N ARG A 27 9.93 5.79 -7.56
CA ARG A 27 9.97 4.32 -7.68
C ARG A 27 8.57 3.71 -7.59
N ILE A 28 7.79 4.12 -6.60
CA ILE A 28 6.41 3.61 -6.43
C ILE A 28 5.56 3.98 -7.64
N ARG A 29 5.65 5.22 -8.12
CA ARG A 29 4.91 5.66 -9.31
C ARG A 29 5.27 4.82 -10.54
N SER A 30 6.55 4.50 -10.73
CA SER A 30 7.00 3.63 -11.82
C SER A 30 6.46 2.21 -11.66
N MET A 31 6.34 1.71 -10.43
CA MET A 31 5.74 0.40 -10.18
C MET A 31 4.25 0.37 -10.55
N ILE A 32 3.52 1.44 -10.23
CA ILE A 32 2.10 1.57 -10.63
C ILE A 32 1.99 1.56 -12.16
N GLU A 33 2.82 2.31 -12.86
CA GLU A 33 2.82 2.35 -14.33
C GLU A 33 3.10 0.98 -14.95
N ARG A 34 4.03 0.21 -14.37
CA ARG A 34 4.30 -1.16 -14.81
C ARG A 34 3.12 -2.07 -14.55
N ALA A 35 2.47 -1.95 -13.40
CA ALA A 35 1.27 -2.72 -13.07
C ALA A 35 0.13 -2.44 -14.05
N ASP A 36 -0.02 -1.17 -14.48
CA ASP A 36 -1.01 -0.78 -15.50
C ASP A 36 -0.83 -1.58 -16.79
N ARG A 37 0.39 -1.93 -17.13
CA ARG A 37 0.72 -2.65 -18.37
C ARG A 37 0.54 -4.17 -18.26
N ALA A 38 0.15 -4.70 -17.12
CA ALA A 38 -0.14 -6.13 -16.96
C ALA A 38 -1.31 -6.59 -17.82
N GLY A 39 -2.15 -5.66 -18.29
CA GLY A 39 -3.20 -5.91 -19.26
C GLY A 39 -4.52 -6.32 -18.62
N GLU A 40 -4.67 -7.59 -18.28
CA GLU A 40 -5.92 -8.11 -17.73
C GLU A 40 -6.19 -7.60 -16.30
N PRO A 41 -7.47 -7.32 -15.96
CA PRO A 41 -7.82 -6.79 -14.64
C PRO A 41 -7.32 -7.64 -13.47
N VAL A 42 -7.40 -8.96 -13.56
CA VAL A 42 -6.90 -9.88 -12.52
C VAL A 42 -5.40 -9.68 -12.30
N LEU A 43 -4.63 -9.62 -13.39
CA LEU A 43 -3.17 -9.44 -13.30
C LEU A 43 -2.82 -8.06 -12.75
N ARG A 44 -3.56 -7.04 -13.16
CA ARG A 44 -3.37 -5.68 -12.62
C ARG A 44 -3.58 -5.64 -11.11
N VAL A 45 -4.64 -6.28 -10.61
CA VAL A 45 -4.93 -6.33 -9.17
C VAL A 45 -3.80 -7.01 -8.41
N LEU A 46 -3.30 -8.13 -8.91
CA LEU A 46 -2.16 -8.83 -8.30
C LEU A 46 -0.91 -7.94 -8.26
N GLU A 47 -0.64 -7.23 -9.34
CA GLU A 47 0.51 -6.31 -9.40
C GLU A 47 0.32 -5.07 -8.52
N TYR A 48 -0.88 -4.48 -8.47
CA TYR A 48 -1.16 -3.35 -7.58
C TYR A 48 -0.98 -3.72 -6.11
N ASP A 49 -1.33 -4.93 -5.73
CA ASP A 49 -1.13 -5.36 -4.34
C ASP A 49 0.36 -5.46 -3.98
N LYS A 50 1.20 -5.85 -4.92
CA LYS A 50 2.66 -5.83 -4.75
C LYS A 50 3.16 -4.39 -4.57
N VAL A 51 2.58 -3.43 -5.28
CA VAL A 51 2.90 -2.02 -5.11
C VAL A 51 2.51 -1.54 -3.72
N LEU A 52 1.32 -1.91 -3.25
CA LEU A 52 0.86 -1.60 -1.90
C LEU A 52 1.83 -2.16 -0.84
N ASP A 53 2.23 -3.41 -1.00
CA ASP A 53 3.21 -4.05 -0.12
C ASP A 53 4.52 -3.24 -0.08
N HIS A 54 5.01 -2.84 -1.24
CA HIS A 54 6.26 -2.08 -1.35
C HIS A 54 6.13 -0.67 -0.77
N LEU A 55 4.99 -0.02 -0.96
CA LEU A 55 4.70 1.28 -0.37
C LEU A 55 4.78 1.23 1.15
N LEU A 56 4.16 0.21 1.74
CA LEU A 56 4.20 0.00 3.19
C LEU A 56 5.63 -0.29 3.67
N LEU A 57 6.38 -1.08 2.92
CA LEU A 57 7.79 -1.37 3.23
C LEU A 57 8.63 -0.10 3.22
N GLU A 58 8.47 0.75 2.23
CA GLU A 58 9.20 2.04 2.12
C GLU A 58 8.85 2.97 3.29
N LEU A 59 7.65 2.86 3.85
CA LEU A 59 7.25 3.61 5.05
C LEU A 59 7.79 2.99 6.34
N GLY A 60 8.50 1.88 6.26
CA GLY A 60 9.16 1.23 7.41
C GLY A 60 8.39 0.09 8.05
N PHE A 61 7.27 -0.33 7.48
CA PHE A 61 6.53 -1.49 7.97
C PHE A 61 7.11 -2.77 7.38
N THR A 62 7.19 -3.83 8.19
CA THR A 62 7.82 -5.10 7.80
C THR A 62 6.89 -6.29 8.07
N GLY A 63 7.20 -7.43 7.44
CA GLY A 63 6.44 -8.66 7.55
C GLY A 63 5.72 -9.01 6.26
N THR A 64 4.70 -9.83 6.35
CA THR A 64 3.82 -10.13 5.22
C THR A 64 2.99 -8.89 4.84
N THR A 65 2.37 -8.90 3.68
CA THR A 65 1.50 -7.78 3.27
C THR A 65 0.39 -7.56 4.30
N GLY A 66 -0.26 -8.62 4.77
CA GLY A 66 -1.29 -8.53 5.80
C GLY A 66 -0.77 -7.92 7.10
N GLN A 67 0.41 -8.33 7.54
CA GLN A 67 1.04 -7.77 8.74
C GLN A 67 1.37 -6.28 8.57
N LYS A 68 1.91 -5.90 7.40
CA LYS A 68 2.18 -4.49 7.08
C LYS A 68 0.89 -3.67 7.06
N MET A 69 -0.20 -4.23 6.53
CA MET A 69 -1.51 -3.58 6.52
C MET A 69 -2.04 -3.34 7.94
N ILE A 70 -1.93 -4.35 8.81
CA ILE A 70 -2.35 -4.22 10.21
C ILE A 70 -1.60 -3.08 10.91
N LYS A 71 -0.30 -2.99 10.66
CA LYS A 71 0.56 -1.99 11.31
C LYS A 71 0.45 -0.61 10.66
N GLY A 72 0.27 -0.56 9.35
CA GLY A 72 0.48 0.64 8.55
C GLY A 72 -0.75 1.26 7.92
N ALA A 73 -1.87 0.55 7.79
CA ALA A 73 -3.04 1.07 7.07
C ALA A 73 -3.61 2.34 7.73
N ALA A 74 -3.53 2.47 9.04
CA ALA A 74 -3.99 3.64 9.76
C ALA A 74 -3.21 4.93 9.41
N ARG A 75 -2.05 4.79 8.75
CA ARG A 75 -1.27 5.93 8.24
C ARG A 75 -2.02 6.68 7.13
N PHE A 76 -2.99 6.03 6.49
CA PHE A 76 -3.70 6.57 5.33
C PHE A 76 -5.14 6.95 5.70
N SER A 77 -5.62 8.08 5.15
CA SER A 77 -7.01 8.51 5.32
C SER A 77 -7.99 7.52 4.67
N ASN A 78 -7.57 6.84 3.59
CA ASN A 78 -8.39 5.88 2.86
C ASN A 78 -8.10 4.42 3.25
N LYS A 79 -7.80 4.17 4.53
CA LYS A 79 -7.42 2.85 5.03
C LYS A 79 -8.43 1.74 4.71
N GLN A 80 -9.74 2.05 4.77
CA GLN A 80 -10.77 1.07 4.46
C GLN A 80 -10.75 0.67 2.99
N ALA A 81 -10.52 1.62 2.10
CA ALA A 81 -10.38 1.36 0.67
C ALA A 81 -9.15 0.48 0.40
N LEU A 82 -8.03 0.76 1.07
CA LEU A 82 -6.82 -0.07 0.97
C LEU A 82 -7.08 -1.50 1.43
N TRP A 83 -7.79 -1.68 2.54
CA TRP A 83 -8.16 -3.02 3.02
C TRP A 83 -9.05 -3.76 2.04
N LYS A 84 -10.03 -3.08 1.45
CA LYS A 84 -10.91 -3.68 0.43
C LYS A 84 -10.10 -4.13 -0.80
N CYS A 85 -9.16 -3.31 -1.23
CA CYS A 85 -8.26 -3.66 -2.33
C CYS A 85 -7.43 -4.90 -2.02
N HIS A 86 -6.84 -4.97 -0.84
CA HIS A 86 -6.05 -6.12 -0.42
C HIS A 86 -6.91 -7.39 -0.31
N LYS A 87 -8.13 -7.26 0.21
CA LYS A 87 -9.09 -8.38 0.27
C LYS A 87 -9.48 -8.86 -1.12
N LEU A 88 -9.68 -7.96 -2.07
CA LEU A 88 -9.95 -8.31 -3.47
C LEU A 88 -8.80 -9.13 -4.05
N ARG A 89 -7.56 -8.70 -3.79
CA ARG A 89 -6.39 -9.47 -4.23
C ARG A 89 -6.39 -10.88 -3.63
N ASN A 90 -6.68 -11.02 -2.34
CA ASN A 90 -6.72 -12.32 -1.69
C ASN A 90 -7.80 -13.21 -2.28
N LEU A 91 -8.97 -12.66 -2.58
CA LEU A 91 -10.06 -13.37 -3.24
C LEU A 91 -9.60 -13.91 -4.60
N VAL A 92 -9.00 -13.06 -5.43
CA VAL A 92 -8.51 -13.42 -6.76
C VAL A 92 -7.40 -14.48 -6.70
N ALA A 93 -6.52 -14.39 -5.72
CA ALA A 93 -5.38 -15.30 -5.58
C ALA A 93 -5.78 -16.69 -5.07
N HIS A 94 -6.84 -16.79 -4.28
CA HIS A 94 -7.20 -18.02 -3.56
C HIS A 94 -8.50 -18.68 -4.02
N GLU A 95 -9.39 -17.96 -4.68
CA GLU A 95 -10.64 -18.54 -5.17
C GLU A 95 -10.56 -18.86 -6.66
N HIS A 96 -10.81 -20.13 -6.96
CA HIS A 96 -10.85 -20.61 -8.34
C HIS A 96 -12.01 -19.96 -9.09
N GLY A 97 -11.73 -19.36 -10.24
CA GLY A 97 -12.74 -18.72 -11.06
C GLY A 97 -13.17 -17.32 -10.63
N ALA A 98 -12.53 -16.74 -9.62
CA ALA A 98 -12.79 -15.35 -9.23
C ALA A 98 -12.43 -14.42 -10.39
N THR A 99 -13.29 -13.43 -10.65
CA THR A 99 -13.11 -12.45 -11.72
C THR A 99 -13.03 -11.04 -11.17
N VAL A 100 -12.37 -10.17 -11.91
CA VAL A 100 -12.24 -8.75 -11.59
C VAL A 100 -12.62 -7.96 -12.84
N SER A 101 -13.43 -6.92 -12.66
CA SER A 101 -13.75 -6.00 -13.76
C SER A 101 -12.62 -4.99 -13.95
N ALA A 102 -12.56 -4.38 -15.14
CA ALA A 102 -11.64 -3.29 -15.42
C ALA A 102 -11.88 -2.12 -14.43
N SER A 103 -13.14 -1.85 -14.10
CA SER A 103 -13.52 -0.80 -13.14
C SER A 103 -12.95 -1.05 -11.75
N GLU A 104 -12.97 -2.31 -11.29
CA GLU A 104 -12.39 -2.68 -9.99
C GLU A 104 -10.86 -2.52 -9.99
N ALA A 105 -10.19 -2.91 -11.06
CA ALA A 105 -8.75 -2.71 -11.20
C ALA A 105 -8.41 -1.21 -11.24
N ASP A 106 -9.15 -0.42 -11.99
CA ASP A 106 -8.97 1.03 -12.05
C ASP A 106 -9.19 1.69 -10.69
N HIS A 107 -10.16 1.21 -9.93
CA HIS A 107 -10.40 1.68 -8.56
C HIS A 107 -9.19 1.41 -7.65
N PHE A 108 -8.61 0.21 -7.73
CA PHE A 108 -7.40 -0.13 -6.96
C PHE A 108 -6.26 0.84 -7.31
N LYS A 109 -6.05 1.11 -8.59
CA LYS A 109 -5.05 2.09 -9.03
C LYS A 109 -5.27 3.46 -8.39
N ARG A 110 -6.50 3.97 -8.43
CA ARG A 110 -6.83 5.28 -7.84
C ARG A 110 -6.58 5.32 -6.34
N VAL A 111 -6.90 4.22 -5.65
CA VAL A 111 -6.66 4.10 -4.21
C VAL A 111 -5.16 4.16 -3.90
N LEU A 112 -4.33 3.47 -4.69
CA LEU A 112 -2.87 3.52 -4.56
C LEU A 112 -2.31 4.91 -4.85
N GLU A 113 -2.77 5.56 -5.91
CA GLU A 113 -2.31 6.89 -6.28
C GLU A 113 -2.61 7.90 -5.18
N LYS A 114 -3.81 7.84 -4.60
CA LYS A 114 -4.20 8.69 -3.49
C LYS A 114 -3.31 8.43 -2.25
N ALA A 115 -3.08 7.16 -1.93
CA ALA A 115 -2.23 6.78 -0.81
C ALA A 115 -0.79 7.30 -1.01
N LEU A 116 -0.24 7.12 -2.20
CA LEU A 116 1.10 7.61 -2.53
C LEU A 116 1.20 9.14 -2.38
N LEU A 117 0.22 9.86 -2.89
CA LEU A 117 0.19 11.31 -2.80
C LEU A 117 0.18 11.79 -1.34
N GLU A 118 -0.58 11.11 -0.49
CA GLU A 118 -0.72 11.45 0.92
C GLU A 118 0.60 11.30 1.71
N VAL A 119 1.43 10.31 1.36
CA VAL A 119 2.67 10.03 2.09
C VAL A 119 3.93 10.58 1.41
N SER A 120 3.78 11.17 0.23
CA SER A 120 4.92 11.75 -0.48
C SER A 120 5.36 13.06 0.15
N SER A 121 6.68 13.27 0.21
CA SER A 121 7.24 14.54 0.65
C SER A 121 6.88 15.65 -0.33
N ARG A 122 6.52 16.80 0.20
CA ARG A 122 6.41 18.03 -0.59
C ARG A 122 7.82 18.57 -0.76
N SER A 123 8.28 18.54 -1.97
CA SER A 123 9.56 19.18 -2.32
C SER A 123 9.31 20.58 -2.81
#